data_7cbd28c25d5d1488858d05a8eba8474b
#
_entry.id   7cbd28c25d5d1488858d05a8eba8474b
#
_cell.length_a   1.000
_cell.length_b   1.000
_cell.length_c   1.000
_cell.angle_alpha   90.00
_cell.angle_beta   90.00
_cell.angle_gamma   90.00
#
_symmetry.space_group_name_H-M   'P 1'
#
loop_
_entity.id
_entity.type
_entity.pdbx_description
1 polymer ?
#
loop_
_entity_poly.entity_id
_entity_poly.type
_entity_poly.pdbx_seq_one_letter_code
_entity_poly.pdbx_strand_id
1 'polypeptide(L)'
;MESFNRDKQHRVKMSLVVAAILIAAMSIAYLAGFFGGNSRRLSAKKLRPVVTQQVTPMGDRLLFYDGTTLFCLSANGTEMWKYVLGPGAGFSVSDRLVAAWSGGSLHILDRNGRVTFNDRLADAILFARAGTKYVAAITGDTLSPTLVI
;
A
#
# COMPACT_ATOMS: atom_id res chain seq x y z
N MET A 1 66.88 -13.46 28.04
CA MET A 1 66.16 -12.39 27.30
C MET A 1 65.48 -12.87 26.03
N GLU A 2 65.73 -14.06 25.54
CA GLU A 2 65.12 -14.59 24.29
C GLU A 2 63.71 -15.14 24.42
N SER A 3 63.28 -15.60 25.59
CA SER A 3 61.93 -16.15 25.79
C SER A 3 60.81 -15.10 25.70
N PHE A 4 61.08 -13.86 26.10
CA PHE A 4 60.12 -12.78 26.08
C PHE A 4 59.76 -12.25 24.68
N ASN A 5 60.67 -12.44 23.74
CA ASN A 5 60.49 -11.98 22.35
C ASN A 5 59.69 -13.02 21.54
N ARG A 6 59.77 -14.31 21.87
CA ARG A 6 59.01 -15.38 21.23
C ARG A 6 57.51 -15.31 21.55
N ASP A 7 57.17 -14.98 22.79
CA ASP A 7 55.76 -14.86 23.22
C ASP A 7 55.08 -13.66 22.58
N LYS A 8 55.77 -12.52 22.41
CA LYS A 8 55.25 -11.36 21.68
C LYS A 8 55.01 -11.67 20.20
N GLN A 9 55.92 -12.38 19.54
CA GLN A 9 55.75 -12.75 18.14
C GLN A 9 54.60 -13.74 17.95
N HIS A 10 54.39 -14.67 18.87
CA HIS A 10 53.22 -15.59 18.82
C HIS A 10 51.89 -14.87 19.00
N ARG A 11 51.79 -13.92 19.93
CA ARG A 11 50.59 -13.11 20.14
C ARG A 11 50.26 -12.25 18.93
N VAL A 12 51.25 -11.61 18.30
CA VAL A 12 51.05 -10.80 17.11
C VAL A 12 50.62 -11.66 15.91
N LYS A 13 51.22 -12.82 15.71
CA LYS A 13 50.80 -13.76 14.64
C LYS A 13 49.39 -14.30 14.86
N MET A 14 49.05 -14.59 16.10
CA MET A 14 47.69 -15.08 16.45
C MET A 14 46.62 -14.01 16.25
N SER A 15 46.92 -12.75 16.59
CA SER A 15 46.01 -11.63 16.37
C SER A 15 45.80 -11.34 14.87
N LEU A 16 46.86 -11.46 14.05
CA LEU A 16 46.76 -11.33 12.59
C LEU A 16 45.91 -12.43 11.95
N VAL A 17 46.02 -13.68 12.43
CA VAL A 17 45.20 -14.79 11.95
C VAL A 17 43.76 -14.60 12.32
N VAL A 18 43.45 -14.18 13.55
CA VAL A 18 42.08 -13.87 14.00
C VAL A 18 41.48 -12.73 13.19
N ALA A 19 42.24 -11.66 12.93
CA ALA A 19 41.77 -10.54 12.10
C ALA A 19 41.47 -10.98 10.65
N ALA A 20 42.31 -11.83 10.07
CA ALA A 20 42.09 -12.38 8.73
C ALA A 20 40.85 -13.24 8.64
N ILE A 21 40.57 -14.06 9.66
CA ILE A 21 39.36 -14.88 9.75
C ILE A 21 38.11 -13.99 9.87
N LEU A 22 38.14 -12.93 10.68
CA LEU A 22 37.02 -12.00 10.83
C LEU A 22 36.73 -11.25 9.50
N ILE A 23 37.75 -10.81 8.79
CA ILE A 23 37.62 -10.16 7.48
C ILE A 23 37.03 -11.14 6.46
N ALA A 24 37.48 -12.38 6.43
CA ALA A 24 36.93 -13.41 5.56
C ALA A 24 35.46 -13.72 5.87
N ALA A 25 35.12 -13.84 7.16
CA ALA A 25 33.73 -14.07 7.61
C ALA A 25 32.82 -12.88 7.25
N MET A 26 33.27 -11.64 7.43
CA MET A 26 32.52 -10.45 7.00
C MET A 26 32.33 -10.39 5.49
N SER A 27 33.36 -10.73 4.72
CA SER A 27 33.29 -10.78 3.26
C SER A 27 32.28 -11.82 2.77
N ILE A 28 32.28 -13.01 3.38
CA ILE A 28 31.31 -14.08 3.07
C ILE A 28 29.88 -13.61 3.45
N ALA A 29 29.70 -12.99 4.61
CA ALA A 29 28.40 -12.46 5.03
C ALA A 29 27.88 -11.37 4.08
N TYR A 30 28.78 -10.51 3.58
CA TYR A 30 28.45 -9.49 2.58
C TYR A 30 28.05 -10.11 1.24
N LEU A 31 28.82 -11.08 0.73
CA LEU A 31 28.52 -11.79 -0.51
C LEU A 31 27.28 -12.68 -0.40
N ALA A 32 26.98 -13.23 0.76
CA ALA A 32 25.77 -13.99 1.04
C ALA A 32 24.51 -13.11 1.19
N GLY A 33 24.66 -11.77 1.07
CA GLY A 33 23.54 -10.84 1.12
C GLY A 33 23.00 -10.59 2.53
N PHE A 34 23.74 -10.96 3.59
CA PHE A 34 23.31 -10.70 4.98
C PHE A 34 23.18 -9.20 5.28
N PHE A 35 23.97 -8.37 4.60
CA PHE A 35 23.88 -6.90 4.68
C PHE A 35 23.23 -6.28 3.42
N GLY A 36 22.86 -7.09 2.44
CA GLY A 36 22.08 -6.66 1.30
C GLY A 36 20.69 -6.33 1.79
N GLY A 37 20.35 -5.03 1.84
CA GLY A 37 18.99 -4.61 2.14
C GLY A 37 18.01 -5.40 1.31
N ASN A 38 16.90 -5.81 1.91
CA ASN A 38 15.78 -6.47 1.27
C ASN A 38 15.44 -5.73 -0.03
N SER A 39 16.01 -6.16 -1.13
CA SER A 39 15.50 -5.81 -2.44
C SER A 39 14.10 -6.41 -2.49
N ARG A 40 13.11 -5.60 -2.13
CA ARG A 40 11.70 -5.95 -2.29
C ARG A 40 11.56 -6.34 -3.75
N ARG A 41 11.48 -7.63 -4.02
CA ARG A 41 11.19 -8.13 -5.36
C ARG A 41 9.87 -7.51 -5.75
N LEU A 42 9.90 -6.59 -6.68
CA LEU A 42 8.69 -6.04 -7.26
C LEU A 42 7.99 -7.20 -7.95
N SER A 43 6.93 -7.69 -7.33
CA SER A 43 6.04 -8.69 -7.94
C SER A 43 5.02 -7.92 -8.76
N ALA A 44 5.17 -7.94 -10.08
CA ALA A 44 4.18 -7.35 -10.97
C ALA A 44 3.04 -8.35 -11.17
N LYS A 45 1.85 -8.02 -10.67
CA LYS A 45 0.62 -8.75 -10.96
C LYS A 45 -0.16 -7.98 -12.02
N LYS A 46 -0.43 -8.64 -13.16
CA LYS A 46 -1.29 -8.06 -14.20
C LYS A 46 -2.73 -8.02 -13.68
N LEU A 47 -3.22 -6.83 -13.40
CA LEU A 47 -4.64 -6.60 -13.20
C LEU A 47 -5.32 -6.54 -14.58
N ARG A 48 -6.63 -6.74 -14.63
CA ARG A 48 -7.43 -6.52 -15.86
C ARG A 48 -8.14 -5.16 -15.74
N PRO A 49 -7.44 -4.04 -15.89
CA PRO A 49 -8.06 -2.74 -15.83
C PRO A 49 -8.69 -2.40 -17.18
N VAL A 50 -9.80 -1.67 -17.14
CA VAL A 50 -10.32 -0.95 -18.31
C VAL A 50 -9.59 0.40 -18.39
N VAL A 51 -9.40 0.94 -19.59
CA VAL A 51 -8.55 2.12 -19.87
C VAL A 51 -8.91 3.39 -19.06
N THR A 52 -10.11 3.45 -18.48
CA THR A 52 -10.62 4.57 -17.68
C THR A 52 -10.52 4.35 -16.17
N GLN A 53 -9.83 3.32 -15.73
CA GLN A 53 -9.83 2.93 -14.30
C GLN A 53 -8.93 3.80 -13.44
N GLN A 54 -9.52 4.29 -12.38
CA GLN A 54 -8.77 4.87 -11.27
C GLN A 54 -8.22 3.74 -10.39
N VAL A 55 -6.91 3.75 -10.22
CA VAL A 55 -6.20 2.91 -9.27
C VAL A 55 -5.72 3.83 -8.14
N THR A 56 -6.18 3.58 -6.93
CA THR A 56 -5.92 4.49 -5.80
C THR A 56 -5.34 3.70 -4.62
N PRO A 57 -4.21 4.12 -4.06
CA PRO A 57 -3.66 3.52 -2.86
C PRO A 57 -4.49 3.88 -1.62
N MET A 58 -4.60 2.94 -0.67
CA MET A 58 -5.17 3.10 0.66
C MET A 58 -4.23 2.48 1.69
N GLY A 59 -3.23 3.25 2.12
CA GLY A 59 -2.16 2.74 2.96
C GLY A 59 -1.36 1.62 2.27
N ASP A 60 -1.40 0.42 2.82
CA ASP A 60 -0.76 -0.79 2.29
C ASP A 60 -1.63 -1.58 1.29
N ARG A 61 -2.77 -1.02 0.89
CA ARG A 61 -3.75 -1.64 0.00
C ARG A 61 -3.88 -0.85 -1.29
N LEU A 62 -4.46 -1.48 -2.29
CA LEU A 62 -4.75 -0.90 -3.58
C LEU A 62 -6.22 -1.07 -3.90
N LEU A 63 -6.91 0.00 -4.23
CA LEU A 63 -8.27 -0.05 -4.74
C LEU A 63 -8.28 0.21 -6.24
N PHE A 64 -9.11 -0.54 -6.95
CA PHE A 64 -9.41 -0.27 -8.35
C PHE A 64 -10.86 -0.64 -8.67
N TYR A 65 -11.40 0.01 -9.68
CA TYR A 65 -12.75 -0.20 -10.15
C TYR A 65 -12.71 -0.74 -11.58
N ASP A 66 -13.38 -1.85 -11.88
CA ASP A 66 -13.35 -2.53 -13.18
C ASP A 66 -14.45 -2.08 -14.16
N GLY A 67 -15.24 -1.07 -13.77
CA GLY A 67 -16.38 -0.59 -14.52
C GLY A 67 -17.72 -0.98 -13.91
N THR A 68 -17.74 -1.92 -12.96
CA THR A 68 -18.94 -2.38 -12.22
C THR A 68 -18.66 -2.64 -10.75
N THR A 69 -17.47 -3.10 -10.42
CA THR A 69 -17.09 -3.58 -9.09
C THR A 69 -15.83 -2.88 -8.62
N LEU A 70 -15.85 -2.42 -7.39
CA LEU A 70 -14.70 -1.90 -6.68
C LEU A 70 -13.98 -3.05 -5.97
N PHE A 71 -12.70 -3.20 -6.22
CA PHE A 71 -11.83 -4.21 -5.61
C PHE A 71 -10.81 -3.57 -4.68
N CYS A 72 -10.55 -4.24 -3.57
CA CYS A 72 -9.44 -3.91 -2.69
C CYS A 72 -8.45 -5.08 -2.68
N LEU A 73 -7.21 -4.79 -3.00
CA LEU A 73 -6.11 -5.74 -3.00
C LEU A 73 -5.12 -5.42 -1.89
N SER A 74 -4.49 -6.44 -1.35
CA SER A 74 -3.31 -6.30 -0.50
C SER A 74 -2.09 -5.89 -1.32
N ALA A 75 -0.99 -5.51 -0.66
CA ALA A 75 0.29 -5.21 -1.29
C ALA A 75 0.83 -6.39 -2.16
N ASN A 76 0.41 -7.61 -1.88
CA ASN A 76 0.79 -8.81 -2.65
C ASN A 76 -0.18 -9.09 -3.82
N GLY A 77 -1.16 -8.21 -4.04
CA GLY A 77 -2.16 -8.34 -5.09
C GLY A 77 -3.23 -9.41 -4.80
N THR A 78 -3.39 -9.83 -3.54
CA THR A 78 -4.48 -10.73 -3.13
C THR A 78 -5.75 -9.92 -2.89
N GLU A 79 -6.88 -10.37 -3.43
CA GLU A 79 -8.19 -9.76 -3.16
C GLU A 79 -8.51 -9.88 -1.67
N MET A 80 -8.80 -8.74 -1.05
CA MET A 80 -9.22 -8.66 0.34
C MET A 80 -10.73 -8.56 0.47
N TRP A 81 -11.32 -7.71 -0.37
CA TRP A 81 -12.76 -7.54 -0.48
C TRP A 81 -13.11 -6.92 -1.84
N LYS A 82 -14.37 -7.03 -2.20
CA LYS A 82 -14.97 -6.40 -3.37
C LYS A 82 -16.37 -5.88 -3.05
N TYR A 83 -16.79 -4.85 -3.78
CA TYR A 83 -18.09 -4.23 -3.63
C TYR A 83 -18.67 -3.86 -4.99
N VAL A 84 -19.87 -4.33 -5.28
CA VAL A 84 -20.55 -4.07 -6.57
C VAL A 84 -21.22 -2.70 -6.51
N LEU A 85 -20.85 -1.80 -7.42
CA LEU A 85 -21.37 -0.45 -7.54
C LEU A 85 -22.29 -0.26 -8.74
N GLY A 86 -22.11 -1.10 -9.77
CA GLY A 86 -22.73 -0.90 -11.07
C GLY A 86 -21.92 0.01 -12.01
N PRO A 87 -22.38 0.20 -13.24
CA PRO A 87 -21.66 0.99 -14.25
C PRO A 87 -21.69 2.48 -13.94
N GLY A 88 -20.65 3.19 -14.38
CA GLY A 88 -20.57 4.66 -14.26
C GLY A 88 -20.35 5.16 -12.84
N ALA A 89 -19.96 4.30 -11.90
CA ALA A 89 -19.66 4.70 -10.53
C ALA A 89 -18.33 5.45 -10.42
N GLY A 90 -18.29 6.39 -9.47
CA GLY A 90 -17.06 7.02 -9.02
C GLY A 90 -16.67 6.57 -7.62
N PHE A 91 -15.42 6.76 -7.24
CA PHE A 91 -15.00 6.51 -5.86
C PHE A 91 -13.85 7.44 -5.44
N SER A 92 -13.74 7.64 -4.15
CA SER A 92 -12.66 8.39 -3.49
C SER A 92 -12.23 7.63 -2.24
N VAL A 93 -10.94 7.69 -1.95
CA VAL A 93 -10.33 6.91 -0.87
C VAL A 93 -9.57 7.82 0.08
N SER A 94 -9.68 7.52 1.37
CA SER A 94 -8.80 8.01 2.42
C SER A 94 -8.14 6.82 3.14
N ASP A 95 -7.33 7.06 4.13
CA ASP A 95 -6.71 5.98 4.92
C ASP A 95 -7.72 5.10 5.66
N ARG A 96 -8.94 5.59 5.89
CA ARG A 96 -9.95 4.90 6.70
C ARG A 96 -11.24 4.62 5.99
N LEU A 97 -11.66 5.50 5.08
CA LEU A 97 -12.96 5.47 4.45
C LEU A 97 -12.81 5.41 2.93
N VAL A 98 -13.75 4.74 2.32
CA VAL A 98 -13.97 4.74 0.89
C VAL A 98 -15.37 5.31 0.65
N ALA A 99 -15.45 6.41 -0.09
CA ALA A 99 -16.70 6.93 -0.60
C ALA A 99 -16.86 6.44 -2.04
N ALA A 100 -17.95 5.76 -2.32
CA ALA A 100 -18.28 5.30 -3.66
C ALA A 100 -19.70 5.76 -4.02
N TRP A 101 -19.92 6.16 -5.26
CA TRP A 101 -21.22 6.68 -5.67
C TRP A 101 -21.58 6.29 -7.10
N SER A 102 -22.87 6.16 -7.34
CA SER A 102 -23.44 5.94 -8.66
C SER A 102 -24.80 6.65 -8.75
N GLY A 103 -24.94 7.60 -9.68
CA GLY A 103 -26.08 8.49 -9.71
C GLY A 103 -26.27 9.25 -8.39
N GLY A 104 -27.41 9.10 -7.72
CA GLY A 104 -27.66 9.70 -6.40
C GLY A 104 -27.29 8.81 -5.22
N SER A 105 -26.87 7.56 -5.43
CA SER A 105 -26.57 6.63 -4.34
C SER A 105 -25.15 6.83 -3.82
N LEU A 106 -25.02 7.01 -2.51
CA LEU A 106 -23.74 7.13 -1.81
C LEU A 106 -23.53 5.91 -0.91
N HIS A 107 -22.38 5.29 -1.08
CA HIS A 107 -21.91 4.15 -0.26
C HIS A 107 -20.63 4.55 0.45
N ILE A 108 -20.60 4.43 1.76
CA ILE A 108 -19.38 4.66 2.55
C ILE A 108 -18.95 3.32 3.12
N LEU A 109 -17.74 2.91 2.80
CA LEU A 109 -17.15 1.68 3.30
C LEU A 109 -15.98 2.00 4.23
N ASP A 110 -15.79 1.15 5.22
CA ASP A 110 -14.58 1.16 6.02
C ASP A 110 -13.41 0.48 5.26
N ARG A 111 -12.23 0.53 5.86
CA ARG A 111 -11.02 -0.09 5.30
C ARG A 111 -11.19 -1.59 5.00
N ASN A 112 -12.09 -2.28 5.69
CA ASN A 112 -12.33 -3.71 5.54
C ASN A 112 -13.45 -4.06 4.57
N GLY A 113 -13.99 -3.04 3.86
CA GLY A 113 -15.07 -3.23 2.91
C GLY A 113 -16.46 -3.36 3.55
N ARG A 114 -16.57 -3.10 4.88
CA ARG A 114 -17.86 -3.07 5.56
C ARG A 114 -18.55 -1.76 5.22
N VAL A 115 -19.78 -1.84 4.77
CA VAL A 115 -20.63 -0.67 4.49
C VAL A 115 -21.03 -0.03 5.83
N THR A 116 -20.66 1.23 6.01
CA THR A 116 -21.02 2.03 7.18
C THR A 116 -22.15 3.01 6.90
N PHE A 117 -22.33 3.35 5.62
CA PHE A 117 -23.43 4.16 5.14
C PHE A 117 -23.82 3.71 3.73
N ASN A 118 -25.11 3.63 3.46
CA ASN A 118 -25.65 3.33 2.14
C ASN A 118 -27.03 3.96 2.04
N ASP A 119 -27.10 5.09 1.37
CA ASP A 119 -28.34 5.79 1.16
C ASP A 119 -28.32 6.55 -0.16
N ARG A 120 -29.51 6.98 -0.58
CA ARG A 120 -29.70 7.82 -1.76
C ARG A 120 -29.90 9.26 -1.34
N LEU A 121 -29.03 10.13 -1.85
CA LEU A 121 -29.18 11.59 -1.71
C LEU A 121 -30.28 12.09 -2.64
N ALA A 122 -30.79 13.27 -2.35
CA ALA A 122 -31.92 13.85 -3.11
C ALA A 122 -31.58 14.03 -4.60
N ASP A 123 -30.34 14.41 -4.89
CA ASP A 123 -29.86 14.69 -6.24
C ASP A 123 -28.73 13.77 -6.66
N ALA A 124 -28.40 13.82 -7.95
CA ALA A 124 -27.25 13.10 -8.47
C ALA A 124 -25.94 13.62 -7.84
N ILE A 125 -25.05 12.70 -7.52
CA ILE A 125 -23.74 13.02 -6.96
C ILE A 125 -22.78 13.33 -8.12
N LEU A 126 -22.32 14.57 -8.19
CA LEU A 126 -21.34 15.01 -9.17
C LEU A 126 -19.93 14.56 -8.77
N PHE A 127 -19.65 14.62 -7.47
CA PHE A 127 -18.37 14.26 -6.91
C PHE A 127 -18.49 14.00 -5.41
N ALA A 128 -17.71 13.04 -4.90
CA ALA A 128 -17.58 12.84 -3.46
C ALA A 128 -16.11 12.62 -3.07
N ARG A 129 -15.76 13.01 -1.85
CA ARG A 129 -14.41 12.84 -1.31
C ARG A 129 -14.44 12.26 0.09
N ALA A 130 -13.69 11.18 0.26
CA ALA A 130 -13.47 10.58 1.56
C ALA A 130 -12.38 11.32 2.32
N GLY A 131 -12.69 11.76 3.53
CA GLY A 131 -11.73 12.19 4.54
C GLY A 131 -11.49 11.07 5.57
N THR A 132 -10.78 11.40 6.64
CA THR A 132 -10.50 10.43 7.70
C THR A 132 -11.67 10.16 8.63
N LYS A 133 -12.61 11.11 8.73
CA LYS A 133 -13.79 11.07 9.62
C LYS A 133 -15.10 11.34 8.90
N TYR A 134 -15.06 12.14 7.84
CA TYR A 134 -16.23 12.60 7.10
C TYR A 134 -16.08 12.28 5.62
N VAL A 135 -17.20 12.21 4.95
CA VAL A 135 -17.29 12.19 3.49
C VAL A 135 -18.03 13.45 3.09
N ALA A 136 -17.45 14.20 2.14
CA ALA A 136 -18.11 15.34 1.52
C ALA A 136 -18.57 14.94 0.12
N ALA A 137 -19.81 15.27 -0.23
CA ALA A 137 -20.38 15.04 -1.55
C ALA A 137 -20.94 16.35 -2.12
N ILE A 138 -20.72 16.55 -3.41
CA ILE A 138 -21.35 17.62 -4.17
C ILE A 138 -22.47 16.97 -5.00
N THR A 139 -23.69 17.42 -4.80
CA THR A 139 -24.89 16.92 -5.47
C THR A 139 -25.57 18.04 -6.26
N GLY A 140 -26.52 17.67 -7.10
CA GLY A 140 -27.29 18.61 -7.91
C GLY A 140 -26.79 18.68 -9.34
N ASP A 141 -26.96 19.83 -9.97
CA ASP A 141 -26.43 20.10 -11.30
C ASP A 141 -25.22 21.05 -11.23
N THR A 142 -24.57 21.25 -12.36
CA THR A 142 -23.38 22.12 -12.44
C THR A 142 -23.68 23.61 -12.22
N LEU A 143 -24.94 24.04 -12.28
CA LEU A 143 -25.36 25.42 -12.08
C LEU A 143 -25.77 25.72 -10.64
N SER A 144 -26.23 24.68 -9.92
CA SER A 144 -26.72 24.80 -8.54
C SER A 144 -26.23 23.63 -7.68
N PRO A 145 -24.92 23.55 -7.41
CA PRO A 145 -24.36 22.45 -6.63
C PRO A 145 -24.67 22.61 -5.16
N THR A 146 -24.99 21.52 -4.48
CA THR A 146 -25.22 21.44 -3.02
C THR A 146 -24.11 20.62 -2.39
N LEU A 147 -23.52 21.11 -1.30
CA LEU A 147 -22.53 20.38 -0.50
C LEU A 147 -23.25 19.61 0.62
N VAL A 148 -22.99 18.32 0.69
CA VAL A 148 -23.46 17.40 1.75
C VAL A 148 -22.23 16.86 2.48
N ILE A 149 -22.28 16.85 3.83
CA ILE A 149 -21.18 16.33 4.68
C ILE A 149 -21.76 15.32 5.67
#